data_bf20d258fb66f4653a44fb4b0c94bd75
#
_entry.id   bf20d258fb66f4653a44fb4b0c94bd75
#
_cell.length_a   1.000
_cell.length_b   1.000
_cell.length_c   1.000
_cell.angle_alpha   90.00
_cell.angle_beta   90.00
_cell.angle_gamma   90.00
#
_symmetry.space_group_name_H-M   'P 1'
#
loop_
_entity.id
_entity.type
_entity.pdbx_description
1 polymer ?
#
loop_
_entity_poly.entity_id
_entity_poly.type
_entity_poly.pdbx_seq_one_letter_code
_entity_poly.pdbx_strand_id
1 'polypeptide(L)'
;MGLFSGKRPDGLGFHTDSKAGGNMAGAFKPCSWKPNCVNSTADQTADAAHYIRPFNVSGDAAKAWATAVALVKAVPRVSVVTESATYLYAQYRSKLMGYVDDVELALDASAKVIHVRSASRLGVRDFGANRARVERLRAKLAAAPAS
;
A
#
# COMPACT_ATOMS: atom_id res chain seq x y z
N MET A 1 -7.01 -18.33 -11.26
CA MET A 1 -7.40 -16.92 -11.30
C MET A 1 -8.90 -16.80 -11.06
N GLY A 2 -9.34 -15.95 -10.15
CA GLY A 2 -10.75 -15.80 -9.85
C GLY A 2 -11.49 -15.05 -10.94
N LEU A 3 -12.78 -15.37 -11.10
CA LEU A 3 -13.65 -14.72 -12.07
C LEU A 3 -13.73 -13.21 -11.88
N PHE A 4 -13.60 -12.74 -10.64
CA PHE A 4 -13.73 -11.34 -10.27
C PHE A 4 -12.40 -10.64 -10.02
N SER A 5 -11.30 -11.21 -10.50
CA SER A 5 -9.97 -10.63 -10.26
C SER A 5 -9.76 -9.29 -10.96
N GLY A 6 -10.46 -9.05 -12.07
CA GLY A 6 -10.28 -7.84 -12.86
C GLY A 6 -8.95 -7.78 -13.58
N LYS A 7 -8.76 -6.77 -14.39
CA LYS A 7 -7.47 -6.49 -15.02
C LYS A 7 -6.54 -5.81 -14.01
N ARG A 8 -5.25 -6.12 -14.14
CA ARG A 8 -4.23 -5.38 -13.39
C ARG A 8 -4.31 -3.90 -13.81
N PRO A 9 -4.45 -2.97 -12.86
CA PRO A 9 -4.46 -1.54 -13.20
C PRO A 9 -3.14 -1.12 -13.83
N ASP A 10 -3.22 -0.25 -14.83
CA ASP A 10 -2.02 0.35 -15.41
C ASP A 10 -1.39 1.33 -14.42
N GLY A 11 -0.08 1.43 -14.46
CA GLY A 11 0.64 2.41 -13.68
C GLY A 11 0.72 2.10 -12.19
N LEU A 12 0.74 0.81 -11.82
CA LEU A 12 1.10 0.42 -10.46
C LEU A 12 2.57 0.73 -10.20
N GLY A 13 2.85 1.12 -8.97
CA GLY A 13 4.20 1.42 -8.53
C GLY A 13 4.44 2.92 -8.37
N PHE A 14 5.61 3.23 -7.85
CA PHE A 14 6.05 4.61 -7.74
C PHE A 14 6.47 5.12 -9.12
N HIS A 15 6.01 6.32 -9.44
CA HIS A 15 6.53 7.03 -10.58
C HIS A 15 7.95 7.47 -10.25
N THR A 16 8.92 6.74 -10.76
CA THR A 16 10.34 6.98 -10.48
C THR A 16 10.97 8.01 -11.42
N ASP A 17 10.16 8.84 -12.05
CA ASP A 17 10.65 9.85 -12.98
C ASP A 17 11.40 10.99 -12.30
N SER A 18 11.54 10.93 -11.00
CA SER A 18 12.29 11.93 -10.30
C SER A 18 13.77 11.71 -10.51
N LYS A 19 14.37 12.68 -11.12
CA LYS A 19 15.81 12.79 -11.25
C LYS A 19 16.49 13.26 -9.98
N ALA A 20 15.75 13.48 -8.91
CA ALA A 20 16.29 14.00 -7.68
C ALA A 20 16.81 12.86 -6.83
N GLY A 21 18.10 12.76 -6.71
CA GLY A 21 18.71 11.81 -5.79
C GLY A 21 18.28 12.10 -4.35
N GLY A 22 17.82 11.09 -3.67
CA GLY A 22 17.62 11.13 -2.22
C GLY A 22 16.24 11.51 -1.73
N ASN A 23 15.41 12.11 -2.55
CA ASN A 23 14.04 12.37 -2.16
C ASN A 23 13.10 11.42 -2.86
N MET A 24 12.16 10.87 -2.12
CA MET A 24 11.09 10.12 -2.72
C MET A 24 10.21 11.09 -3.50
N ALA A 25 10.60 11.33 -4.71
CA ALA A 25 9.84 12.19 -5.60
C ALA A 25 8.78 11.38 -6.36
N GLY A 26 8.73 10.07 -6.10
CA GLY A 26 7.70 9.22 -6.64
C GLY A 26 6.44 9.27 -5.79
N ALA A 27 5.30 9.34 -6.44
CA ALA A 27 4.01 9.12 -5.81
C ALA A 27 3.39 7.88 -6.42
N PHE A 28 2.57 7.20 -5.65
CA PHE A 28 1.73 6.15 -6.21
C PHE A 28 0.78 6.76 -7.25
N LYS A 29 0.33 5.93 -8.17
CA LYS A 29 -0.75 6.33 -9.06
C LYS A 29 -1.92 6.86 -8.22
N PRO A 30 -2.48 8.03 -8.53
CA PRO A 30 -3.63 8.55 -7.78
C PRO A 30 -4.81 7.58 -7.82
N CYS A 31 -5.62 7.60 -6.76
CA CYS A 31 -6.90 6.92 -6.78
C CYS A 31 -7.80 7.54 -7.85
N SER A 32 -8.67 6.72 -8.46
CA SER A 32 -9.71 7.25 -9.32
C SER A 32 -10.76 7.98 -8.46
N TRP A 33 -11.84 8.46 -9.09
CA TRP A 33 -12.95 9.09 -8.34
C TRP A 33 -13.65 8.13 -7.38
N LYS A 34 -13.49 6.82 -7.56
CA LYS A 34 -14.19 5.80 -6.77
C LYS A 34 -13.68 5.75 -5.34
N PRO A 35 -14.56 5.57 -4.32
CA PRO A 35 -14.15 5.53 -2.92
C PRO A 35 -13.54 4.18 -2.49
N ASN A 36 -13.14 3.33 -3.40
CA ASN A 36 -12.58 2.01 -3.13
C ASN A 36 -11.04 1.99 -3.16
N CYS A 37 -10.42 3.07 -2.75
CA CYS A 37 -8.96 3.25 -2.81
C CYS A 37 -8.51 4.20 -1.71
N VAL A 38 -7.39 3.89 -1.06
CA VAL A 38 -6.70 4.79 -0.15
C VAL A 38 -5.23 4.90 -0.56
N ASN A 39 -4.64 6.08 -0.34
CA ASN A 39 -3.31 6.39 -0.83
C ASN A 39 -2.65 7.44 0.08
N SER A 40 -1.53 7.10 0.69
CA SER A 40 -0.82 8.02 1.58
C SER A 40 -0.04 9.10 0.83
N THR A 41 0.12 8.98 -0.48
CA THR A 41 0.72 10.03 -1.31
C THR A 41 -0.32 10.97 -1.92
N ALA A 42 -1.62 10.77 -1.63
CA ALA A 42 -2.66 11.69 -2.03
C ALA A 42 -2.55 13.00 -1.26
N ASP A 43 -3.06 14.09 -1.84
CA ASP A 43 -3.10 15.36 -1.14
C ASP A 43 -4.10 15.29 0.02
N GLN A 44 -3.63 15.58 1.22
CA GLN A 44 -4.43 15.46 2.44
C GLN A 44 -5.65 16.38 2.43
N THR A 45 -5.57 17.51 1.75
CA THR A 45 -6.65 18.49 1.68
C THR A 45 -7.47 18.34 0.40
N ALA A 46 -6.81 18.30 -0.76
CA ALA A 46 -7.49 18.27 -2.05
C ALA A 46 -8.12 16.90 -2.35
N ASP A 47 -7.60 15.83 -1.77
CA ASP A 47 -8.09 14.47 -1.97
C ASP A 47 -8.28 13.75 -0.63
N ALA A 48 -8.95 14.42 0.30
CA ALA A 48 -9.12 13.92 1.68
C ALA A 48 -9.82 12.57 1.73
N ALA A 49 -10.73 12.30 0.80
CA ALA A 49 -11.48 11.04 0.79
C ALA A 49 -10.58 9.82 0.53
N HIS A 50 -9.51 9.98 -0.23
CA HIS A 50 -8.57 8.90 -0.54
C HIS A 50 -7.31 8.95 0.31
N TYR A 51 -7.06 10.05 1.02
CA TYR A 51 -5.86 10.17 1.83
C TYR A 51 -5.91 9.24 3.03
N ILE A 52 -4.78 8.60 3.31
CA ILE A 52 -4.53 7.86 4.54
C ILE A 52 -3.11 8.17 5.00
N ARG A 53 -2.90 8.23 6.32
CA ARG A 53 -1.56 8.52 6.84
C ARG A 53 -0.59 7.41 6.44
N PRO A 54 0.66 7.74 6.07
CA PRO A 54 1.69 6.73 5.94
C PRO A 54 2.00 6.10 7.31
N PHE A 55 2.72 4.99 7.31
CA PHE A 55 3.19 4.38 8.55
C PHE A 55 4.45 5.10 9.01
N ASN A 56 4.50 5.49 10.28
CA ASN A 56 5.70 6.05 10.86
C ASN A 56 6.72 4.94 11.12
N VAL A 57 7.98 5.25 10.80
CA VAL A 57 9.11 4.36 11.08
C VAL A 57 9.80 4.85 12.35
N SER A 58 9.88 3.99 13.37
CA SER A 58 10.70 4.23 14.53
C SER A 58 11.93 3.31 14.46
N GLY A 59 13.09 3.83 14.84
CA GLY A 59 14.32 3.06 14.82
C GLY A 59 14.90 2.87 13.42
N ASP A 60 15.44 1.70 13.15
CA ASP A 60 16.11 1.38 11.89
C ASP A 60 15.11 1.20 10.76
N ALA A 61 15.27 1.98 9.70
CA ALA A 61 14.34 1.97 8.58
C ALA A 61 14.33 0.62 7.84
N ALA A 62 15.48 -0.02 7.65
CA ALA A 62 15.55 -1.30 6.97
C ALA A 62 14.86 -2.41 7.77
N LYS A 63 15.00 -2.39 9.09
CA LYS A 63 14.31 -3.34 9.96
C LYS A 63 12.80 -3.12 9.97
N ALA A 64 12.37 -1.86 10.03
CA ALA A 64 10.95 -1.53 9.96
C ALA A 64 10.35 -1.97 8.62
N TRP A 65 11.07 -1.76 7.53
CA TRP A 65 10.66 -2.22 6.21
C TRP A 65 10.52 -3.75 6.18
N ALA A 66 11.53 -4.47 6.67
CA ALA A 66 11.50 -5.93 6.71
C ALA A 66 10.31 -6.44 7.53
N THR A 67 9.99 -5.79 8.65
CA THR A 67 8.82 -6.12 9.47
C THR A 67 7.52 -5.91 8.70
N ALA A 68 7.38 -4.77 8.00
CA ALA A 68 6.19 -4.48 7.21
C ALA A 68 5.99 -5.51 6.09
N VAL A 69 7.06 -5.86 5.38
CA VAL A 69 7.01 -6.89 4.33
C VAL A 69 6.60 -8.24 4.90
N ALA A 70 7.18 -8.63 6.03
CA ALA A 70 6.84 -9.90 6.68
C ALA A 70 5.38 -9.95 7.11
N LEU A 71 4.85 -8.84 7.63
CA LEU A 71 3.44 -8.76 8.04
C LEU A 71 2.50 -8.90 6.85
N VAL A 72 2.83 -8.30 5.71
CA VAL A 72 2.03 -8.47 4.49
C VAL A 72 2.06 -9.92 4.02
N LYS A 73 3.25 -10.52 3.99
CA LYS A 73 3.40 -11.92 3.55
C LYS A 73 2.66 -12.91 4.44
N ALA A 74 2.45 -12.57 5.72
CA ALA A 74 1.76 -13.43 6.67
C ALA A 74 0.23 -13.44 6.49
N VAL A 75 -0.33 -12.50 5.74
CA VAL A 75 -1.78 -12.43 5.51
C VAL A 75 -2.21 -13.57 4.57
N PRO A 76 -3.26 -14.33 4.92
CA PRO A 76 -3.76 -15.38 4.02
C PRO A 76 -4.18 -14.82 2.66
N ARG A 77 -3.94 -15.60 1.61
CA ARG A 77 -4.34 -15.29 0.24
C ARG A 77 -3.69 -14.02 -0.32
N VAL A 78 -2.50 -13.69 0.16
CA VAL A 78 -1.68 -12.60 -0.39
C VAL A 78 -0.60 -13.20 -1.27
N SER A 79 -0.43 -12.61 -2.45
CA SER A 79 0.64 -12.95 -3.38
C SER A 79 1.52 -11.73 -3.61
N VAL A 80 2.81 -11.85 -3.35
CA VAL A 80 3.77 -10.79 -3.64
C VAL A 80 4.16 -10.88 -5.11
N VAL A 81 4.03 -9.76 -5.81
CA VAL A 81 4.36 -9.68 -7.24
C VAL A 81 5.73 -9.04 -7.44
N THR A 82 6.01 -7.95 -6.71
CA THR A 82 7.27 -7.23 -6.82
C THR A 82 7.76 -6.88 -5.43
N GLU A 83 9.03 -7.12 -5.17
CA GLU A 83 9.64 -6.80 -3.89
C GLU A 83 11.06 -6.31 -4.13
N SER A 84 11.40 -5.19 -3.47
CA SER A 84 12.76 -4.67 -3.42
C SER A 84 13.06 -4.17 -2.00
N ALA A 85 14.21 -3.55 -1.82
CA ALA A 85 14.58 -2.97 -0.53
C ALA A 85 13.71 -1.79 -0.12
N THR A 86 12.95 -1.20 -1.04
CA THR A 86 12.14 0.01 -0.79
C THR A 86 10.74 -0.03 -1.37
N TYR A 87 10.36 -1.09 -2.08
CA TYR A 87 9.06 -1.16 -2.74
C TYR A 87 8.49 -2.58 -2.65
N LEU A 88 7.20 -2.66 -2.38
CA LEU A 88 6.45 -3.92 -2.37
C LEU A 88 5.13 -3.73 -3.11
N TYR A 89 4.85 -4.64 -4.03
CA TYR A 89 3.53 -4.76 -4.63
C TYR A 89 2.99 -6.15 -4.33
N ALA A 90 1.82 -6.21 -3.72
CA ALA A 90 1.15 -7.45 -3.36
C ALA A 90 -0.31 -7.43 -3.80
N GLN A 91 -0.84 -8.58 -4.10
CA GLN A 91 -2.24 -8.78 -4.44
C GLN A 91 -2.92 -9.51 -3.29
N TYR A 92 -3.99 -8.92 -2.79
CA TYR A 92 -4.83 -9.49 -1.75
C TYR A 92 -6.08 -10.05 -2.41
N ARG A 93 -6.37 -11.32 -2.17
CA ARG A 93 -7.50 -11.99 -2.82
C ARG A 93 -8.57 -12.33 -1.78
N SER A 94 -9.83 -12.02 -2.09
CA SER A 94 -10.94 -12.35 -1.21
C SER A 94 -11.18 -13.87 -1.19
N LYS A 95 -11.70 -14.35 -0.06
CA LYS A 95 -11.86 -15.78 0.18
C LYS A 95 -12.89 -16.43 -0.76
N LEU A 96 -14.05 -15.78 -0.94
CA LEU A 96 -15.16 -16.40 -1.66
C LEU A 96 -15.18 -16.04 -3.14
N MET A 97 -15.07 -14.74 -3.45
CA MET A 97 -15.32 -14.25 -4.80
C MET A 97 -14.05 -14.10 -5.62
N GLY A 98 -12.87 -14.24 -5.02
CA GLY A 98 -11.62 -14.05 -5.73
C GLY A 98 -11.37 -12.61 -6.16
N TYR A 99 -12.03 -11.62 -5.54
CA TYR A 99 -11.73 -10.22 -5.79
C TYR A 99 -10.28 -9.94 -5.44
N VAL A 100 -9.62 -9.15 -6.27
CA VAL A 100 -8.23 -8.77 -6.04
C VAL A 100 -8.16 -7.30 -5.69
N ASP A 101 -7.49 -7.00 -4.58
CA ASP A 101 -7.08 -5.66 -4.22
C ASP A 101 -5.58 -5.54 -4.41
N ASP A 102 -5.15 -4.44 -4.98
CA ASP A 102 -3.74 -4.16 -5.20
C ASP A 102 -3.21 -3.30 -4.07
N VAL A 103 -2.16 -3.77 -3.41
CA VAL A 103 -1.56 -3.09 -2.26
C VAL A 103 -0.10 -2.80 -2.57
N GLU A 104 0.29 -1.55 -2.40
CA GLU A 104 1.67 -1.13 -2.59
C GLU A 104 2.20 -0.50 -1.31
N LEU A 105 3.44 -0.81 -0.97
CA LEU A 105 4.19 -0.15 0.09
C LEU A 105 5.47 0.42 -0.50
N ALA A 106 5.92 1.54 0.04
CA ALA A 106 7.21 2.10 -0.35
C ALA A 106 7.86 2.83 0.82
N LEU A 107 9.13 2.52 1.03
CA LEU A 107 9.91 3.10 2.11
C LEU A 107 10.50 4.44 1.67
N ASP A 108 10.24 5.48 2.46
CA ASP A 108 10.98 6.73 2.43
C ASP A 108 11.82 6.81 3.71
N ALA A 109 13.07 6.38 3.61
CA ALA A 109 13.95 6.32 4.76
C ALA A 109 14.31 7.70 5.30
N SER A 110 14.39 8.72 4.44
CA SER A 110 14.73 10.07 4.85
C SER A 110 13.59 10.73 5.63
N ALA A 111 12.37 10.52 5.21
CA ALA A 111 11.19 11.04 5.91
C ALA A 111 10.74 10.13 7.07
N LYS A 112 11.35 8.95 7.22
CA LYS A 112 10.99 7.99 8.26
C LYS A 112 9.53 7.55 8.15
N VAL A 113 9.08 7.23 6.96
CA VAL A 113 7.72 6.73 6.72
C VAL A 113 7.73 5.59 5.70
N ILE A 114 6.71 4.75 5.77
CA ILE A 114 6.37 3.80 4.71
C ILE A 114 5.05 4.26 4.13
N HIS A 115 5.07 4.63 2.86
CA HIS A 115 3.86 4.98 2.14
C HIS A 115 3.08 3.74 1.75
N VAL A 116 1.77 3.90 1.62
CA VAL A 116 0.86 2.79 1.33
C VAL A 116 -0.24 3.23 0.40
N ARG A 117 -0.59 2.36 -0.53
CA ARG A 117 -1.78 2.47 -1.37
C ARG A 117 -2.48 1.13 -1.38
N SER A 118 -3.80 1.12 -1.20
CA SER A 118 -4.61 -0.09 -1.26
C SER A 118 -5.87 0.21 -2.05
N ALA A 119 -6.11 -0.52 -3.12
CA ALA A 119 -7.18 -0.23 -4.07
C ALA A 119 -7.83 -1.50 -4.58
N SER A 120 -9.15 -1.47 -4.69
CA SER A 120 -9.92 -2.54 -5.31
C SER A 120 -9.89 -2.41 -6.83
N ARG A 121 -9.82 -3.54 -7.53
CA ARG A 121 -9.91 -3.55 -9.00
C ARG A 121 -11.32 -3.40 -9.50
N LEU A 122 -12.28 -3.98 -8.80
CA LEU A 122 -13.67 -4.05 -9.22
C LEU A 122 -14.56 -3.30 -8.25
N GLY A 123 -15.73 -2.88 -8.76
CA GLY A 123 -16.73 -2.19 -7.96
C GLY A 123 -16.41 -0.72 -7.76
N VAL A 124 -17.37 -0.02 -7.16
CA VAL A 124 -17.24 1.41 -6.86
C VAL A 124 -16.95 1.61 -5.37
N ARG A 125 -17.67 0.89 -4.52
CA ARG A 125 -17.57 1.02 -3.07
C ARG A 125 -16.97 -0.26 -2.49
N ASP A 126 -16.10 -0.10 -1.50
CA ASP A 126 -15.51 -1.22 -0.77
C ASP A 126 -15.97 -1.29 0.68
N PHE A 127 -16.90 -0.41 1.08
CA PHE A 127 -17.39 -0.30 2.46
C PHE A 127 -16.26 -0.13 3.48
N GLY A 128 -15.22 0.59 3.09
CA GLY A 128 -14.06 0.85 3.94
C GLY A 128 -13.05 -0.29 4.05
N ALA A 129 -13.15 -1.30 3.19
CA ALA A 129 -12.28 -2.48 3.28
C ALA A 129 -10.79 -2.14 3.08
N ASN A 130 -10.47 -1.27 2.12
CA ASN A 130 -9.08 -0.88 1.88
C ASN A 130 -8.52 -0.07 3.06
N ARG A 131 -9.29 0.89 3.58
CA ARG A 131 -8.87 1.66 4.75
C ARG A 131 -8.68 0.77 5.98
N ALA A 132 -9.62 -0.14 6.22
CA ALA A 132 -9.53 -1.09 7.34
C ALA A 132 -8.29 -1.98 7.21
N ARG A 133 -7.94 -2.42 6.00
CA ARG A 133 -6.74 -3.22 5.75
C ARG A 133 -5.48 -2.46 6.16
N VAL A 134 -5.37 -1.20 5.75
CA VAL A 134 -4.22 -0.36 6.08
C VAL A 134 -4.15 -0.14 7.59
N GLU A 135 -5.27 0.13 8.25
CA GLU A 135 -5.28 0.36 9.69
C GLU A 135 -4.95 -0.92 10.48
N ARG A 136 -5.33 -2.10 10.00
CA ARG A 136 -4.91 -3.35 10.62
C ARG A 136 -3.40 -3.55 10.50
N LEU A 137 -2.82 -3.24 9.35
CA LEU A 137 -1.37 -3.31 9.16
C LEU A 137 -0.65 -2.31 10.08
N ARG A 138 -1.19 -1.09 10.19
CA ARG A 138 -0.65 -0.07 11.10
C ARG A 138 -0.61 -0.57 12.54
N ALA A 139 -1.69 -1.19 13.00
CA ALA A 139 -1.76 -1.72 14.36
C ALA A 139 -0.74 -2.84 14.59
N LYS A 140 -0.56 -3.72 13.62
CA LYS A 140 0.43 -4.79 13.71
C LYS A 140 1.86 -4.25 13.73
N LEU A 141 2.14 -3.23 12.93
CA LEU A 141 3.45 -2.58 12.94
C LEU A 141 3.73 -1.92 14.30
N ALA A 142 2.73 -1.26 14.88
CA ALA A 142 2.87 -0.62 16.19
C ALA A 142 3.09 -1.64 17.31
N ALA A 143 2.54 -2.84 17.18
CA ALA A 143 2.69 -3.91 18.17
C ALA A 143 3.96 -4.73 17.97
N ALA A 144 4.65 -4.60 16.85
CA ALA A 144 5.87 -5.34 16.58
C ALA A 144 7.00 -4.89 17.50
N PRO A 145 7.93 -5.81 17.87
CA PRO A 145 9.07 -5.42 18.70
C PRO A 145 9.88 -4.30 18.04
N ALA A 146 10.35 -3.37 18.88
CA ALA A 146 11.21 -2.29 18.40
C ALA A 146 12.52 -2.86 17.85
N SER A 147 13.00 -2.27 16.77
CA SER A 147 14.23 -2.71 16.09
C SER A 147 15.44 -1.95 16.60
#